data_011b8dde1d7a2abee78ab01b667f9c60
#
_entry.id   011b8dde1d7a2abee78ab01b667f9c60
#
_cell.length_a   1.000
_cell.length_b   1.000
_cell.length_c   1.000
_cell.angle_alpha   90.00
_cell.angle_beta   90.00
_cell.angle_gamma   90.00
#
_symmetry.space_group_name_H-M   'P 1'
#
loop_
_entity.id
_entity.type
_entity.pdbx_description
1 polymer ?
#
loop_
_entity_poly.entity_id
_entity_poly.type
_entity_poly.pdbx_seq_one_letter_code
_entity_poly.pdbx_strand_id
1 'polypeptide(L)'
;VHETLEAVEKGLLDIGSYCVCFEASKLLPWNFDYFLPFTARNLETTWAVKHRVIKKFPALTEMLEKKYNQKFLGMTGWDDYGIGTVKPWSKANDLKGVKIVAAGPNLPWVSLFGAVPVTSTLPTLYNDLATGVGEGNIIFPSAQAGGFKFYEVAPYWKVMGLGAMAVNITTINLDTLKKLPPEVAKIIIEEAKVYELAAVKDAQVRLSLIHI
;
A
#
# COMPACT_ATOMS: atom_id res chain seq x y z
N VAL A 1 -7.54 -2.38 -10.55
CA VAL A 1 -7.04 -1.89 -9.26
C VAL A 1 -7.51 -0.46 -9.00
N HIS A 2 -7.52 0.39 -9.99
CA HIS A 2 -8.27 1.64 -9.97
C HIS A 2 -9.75 1.28 -10.17
N GLU A 3 -10.66 1.95 -9.48
CA GLU A 3 -12.13 1.72 -9.52
C GLU A 3 -12.64 0.54 -8.65
N THR A 4 -11.77 -0.17 -7.89
CA THR A 4 -12.25 -1.24 -7.00
C THR A 4 -13.15 -0.69 -5.89
N LEU A 5 -12.86 0.50 -5.37
CA LEU A 5 -13.69 1.19 -4.40
C LEU A 5 -15.12 1.36 -4.95
N GLU A 6 -15.26 1.92 -6.15
CA GLU A 6 -16.56 2.16 -6.80
C GLU A 6 -17.24 0.84 -7.23
N ALA A 7 -16.46 -0.13 -7.66
CA ALA A 7 -17.01 -1.43 -8.04
C ALA A 7 -17.67 -2.15 -6.86
N VAL A 8 -17.05 -2.09 -5.67
CA VAL A 8 -17.65 -2.63 -4.45
C VAL A 8 -18.80 -1.74 -3.98
N GLU A 9 -18.68 -0.42 -4.03
CA GLU A 9 -19.76 0.52 -3.68
C GLU A 9 -21.05 0.23 -4.45
N LYS A 10 -20.91 0.02 -5.76
CA LYS A 10 -22.04 -0.22 -6.68
C LYS A 10 -22.50 -1.68 -6.70
N GLY A 11 -21.88 -2.57 -5.95
CA GLY A 11 -22.22 -4.00 -5.95
C GLY A 11 -21.85 -4.74 -7.25
N LEU A 12 -20.92 -4.18 -8.04
CA LEU A 12 -20.32 -4.89 -9.18
C LEU A 12 -19.31 -5.94 -8.69
N LEU A 13 -18.75 -5.74 -7.52
CA LEU A 13 -17.97 -6.69 -6.75
C LEU A 13 -18.58 -6.80 -5.35
N ASP A 14 -18.75 -8.02 -4.88
CA ASP A 14 -19.22 -8.28 -3.52
C ASP A 14 -18.14 -7.93 -2.48
N ILE A 15 -16.92 -8.36 -2.75
CA ILE A 15 -15.73 -8.11 -1.91
C ILE A 15 -14.63 -7.57 -2.80
N GLY A 16 -13.90 -6.57 -2.31
CA GLY A 16 -12.75 -6.00 -2.99
C GLY A 16 -11.60 -5.69 -2.04
N SER A 17 -10.38 -5.87 -2.54
CA SER A 17 -9.16 -5.42 -1.85
C SER A 17 -8.45 -4.38 -2.71
N TYR A 18 -8.14 -3.22 -2.13
CA TYR A 18 -7.54 -2.10 -2.84
C TYR A 18 -6.65 -1.26 -1.95
N CYS A 19 -5.62 -0.64 -2.56
CA CYS A 19 -4.78 0.32 -1.87
C CYS A 19 -5.51 1.65 -1.73
N VAL A 20 -5.68 2.13 -0.49
CA VAL A 20 -6.22 3.46 -0.23
C VAL A 20 -5.36 4.58 -0.81
N CYS A 21 -4.09 4.27 -1.16
CA CYS A 21 -3.16 5.20 -1.78
C CYS A 21 -3.59 5.66 -3.19
N PHE A 22 -4.31 4.83 -3.93
CA PHE A 22 -4.86 5.19 -5.24
C PHE A 22 -6.18 5.95 -5.15
N GLU A 23 -6.80 5.95 -3.97
CA GLU A 23 -8.04 6.67 -3.67
C GLU A 23 -7.78 7.81 -2.66
N ALA A 24 -6.59 8.42 -2.69
CA ALA A 24 -6.14 9.38 -1.68
C ALA A 24 -7.09 10.58 -1.53
N SER A 25 -7.70 11.07 -2.60
CA SER A 25 -8.67 12.17 -2.56
C SER A 25 -9.98 11.81 -1.84
N LYS A 26 -10.42 10.56 -1.93
CA LYS A 26 -11.66 10.05 -1.35
C LYS A 26 -11.44 9.49 0.05
N LEU A 27 -10.29 8.82 0.26
CA LEU A 27 -9.93 8.10 1.48
C LEU A 27 -8.72 8.73 2.18
N LEU A 28 -8.59 10.07 2.14
CA LEU A 28 -7.47 10.79 2.75
C LEU A 28 -7.20 10.38 4.21
N PRO A 29 -8.19 10.25 5.10
CA PRO A 29 -7.95 9.83 6.47
C PRO A 29 -7.37 8.42 6.62
N TRP A 30 -7.57 7.53 5.64
CA TRP A 30 -7.02 6.19 5.64
C TRP A 30 -5.54 6.13 5.23
N ASN A 31 -5.03 7.23 4.66
CA ASN A 31 -3.65 7.36 4.18
C ASN A 31 -2.69 7.97 5.22
N PHE A 32 -3.06 8.03 6.49
CA PHE A 32 -2.29 8.73 7.51
C PHE A 32 -0.87 8.16 7.69
N ASP A 33 -0.65 6.87 7.41
CA ASP A 33 0.67 6.23 7.44
C ASP A 33 1.67 6.96 6.51
N TYR A 34 1.22 7.38 5.32
CA TYR A 34 2.07 8.12 4.38
C TYR A 34 2.45 9.52 4.85
N PHE A 35 1.68 10.09 5.78
CA PHE A 35 1.98 11.41 6.35
C PHE A 35 2.85 11.34 7.60
N LEU A 36 3.19 10.12 8.04
CA LEU A 36 4.02 9.84 9.21
C LEU A 36 5.18 8.90 8.84
N PRO A 37 6.07 9.31 7.90
CA PRO A 37 7.23 8.49 7.55
C PRO A 37 8.13 8.28 8.77
N PHE A 38 8.94 7.23 8.74
CA PHE A 38 9.92 6.87 9.79
C PHE A 38 9.31 6.38 11.12
N THR A 39 8.00 6.13 11.19
CA THR A 39 7.33 5.74 12.45
C THR A 39 7.44 4.26 12.77
N ALA A 40 7.34 3.38 11.76
CA ALA A 40 7.46 1.94 11.94
C ALA A 40 8.10 1.30 10.72
N ARG A 41 9.09 0.42 10.96
CA ARG A 41 9.85 -0.24 9.90
C ARG A 41 9.33 -1.62 9.49
N ASN A 42 8.36 -2.14 10.21
CA ASN A 42 7.76 -3.44 9.88
C ASN A 42 6.24 -3.35 9.83
N LEU A 43 5.66 -4.17 8.98
CA LEU A 43 4.23 -4.19 8.73
C LEU A 43 3.43 -4.57 9.98
N GLU A 44 3.93 -5.48 10.82
CA GLU A 44 3.24 -5.91 12.04
C GLU A 44 2.99 -4.75 12.99
N THR A 45 4.02 -3.92 13.23
CA THR A 45 3.89 -2.74 14.08
C THR A 45 2.92 -1.72 13.47
N THR A 46 3.06 -1.43 12.18
CA THR A 46 2.16 -0.49 11.49
C THR A 46 0.72 -0.98 11.51
N TRP A 47 0.51 -2.26 11.25
CA TRP A 47 -0.79 -2.92 11.31
C TRP A 47 -1.42 -2.80 12.71
N ALA A 48 -0.67 -3.14 13.77
CA ALA A 48 -1.15 -3.03 15.14
C ALA A 48 -1.51 -1.59 15.53
N VAL A 49 -0.68 -0.61 15.14
CA VAL A 49 -0.95 0.82 15.37
C VAL A 49 -2.22 1.24 14.64
N LYS A 50 -2.35 0.85 13.36
CA LYS A 50 -3.52 1.23 12.55
C LYS A 50 -4.81 0.66 13.10
N HIS A 51 -4.83 -0.58 13.59
CA HIS A 51 -5.98 -1.15 14.30
C HIS A 51 -6.35 -0.35 15.55
N ARG A 52 -5.36 0.08 16.32
CA ARG A 52 -5.61 0.94 17.50
C ARG A 52 -6.19 2.29 17.11
N VAL A 53 -5.72 2.88 16.01
CA VAL A 53 -6.27 4.14 15.47
C VAL A 53 -7.71 3.93 15.01
N ILE A 54 -8.00 2.89 14.22
CA ILE A 54 -9.36 2.56 13.77
C ILE A 54 -10.30 2.37 14.96
N LYS A 55 -9.87 1.64 15.97
CA LYS A 55 -10.66 1.43 17.20
C LYS A 55 -10.92 2.74 17.95
N LYS A 56 -9.94 3.65 17.99
CA LYS A 56 -10.06 4.94 18.67
C LYS A 56 -10.90 5.96 17.88
N PHE A 57 -10.89 5.84 16.56
CA PHE A 57 -11.59 6.74 15.65
C PHE A 57 -12.54 5.96 14.72
N PRO A 58 -13.74 5.54 15.22
CA PRO A 58 -14.70 4.77 14.43
C PRO A 58 -15.15 5.48 13.15
N ALA A 59 -15.02 6.80 13.10
CA ALA A 59 -15.33 7.61 11.90
C ALA A 59 -14.61 7.12 10.63
N LEU A 60 -13.45 6.44 10.76
CA LEU A 60 -12.75 5.83 9.62
C LEU A 60 -13.59 4.73 8.97
N THR A 61 -14.08 3.77 9.74
CA THR A 61 -14.93 2.68 9.22
C THR A 61 -16.32 3.16 8.87
N GLU A 62 -16.90 4.08 9.68
CA GLU A 62 -18.18 4.70 9.38
C GLU A 62 -18.17 5.46 8.05
N MET A 63 -17.06 6.06 7.66
CA MET A 63 -16.93 6.72 6.38
C MET A 63 -17.10 5.71 5.22
N LEU A 64 -16.51 4.51 5.32
CA LEU A 64 -16.70 3.45 4.32
C LEU A 64 -18.17 3.00 4.26
N GLU A 65 -18.81 2.84 5.42
CA GLU A 65 -20.21 2.41 5.48
C GLU A 65 -21.17 3.48 4.94
N LYS A 66 -21.01 4.74 5.37
CA LYS A 66 -21.97 5.83 5.05
C LYS A 66 -21.76 6.42 3.65
N LYS A 67 -20.52 6.52 3.16
CA LYS A 67 -20.24 7.15 1.87
C LYS A 67 -20.09 6.16 0.72
N TYR A 68 -19.58 4.96 1.01
CA TYR A 68 -19.20 4.00 -0.02
C TYR A 68 -19.94 2.67 0.08
N ASN A 69 -20.95 2.56 0.95
CA ASN A 69 -21.75 1.32 1.11
C ASN A 69 -20.90 0.07 1.34
N GLN A 70 -19.80 0.19 2.12
CA GLN A 70 -18.84 -0.89 2.33
C GLN A 70 -18.56 -1.10 3.81
N LYS A 71 -18.45 -2.36 4.22
CA LYS A 71 -17.95 -2.74 5.53
C LYS A 71 -16.47 -3.11 5.43
N PHE A 72 -15.66 -2.52 6.30
CA PHE A 72 -14.27 -2.90 6.48
C PHE A 72 -14.17 -4.32 7.04
N LEU A 73 -13.39 -5.16 6.39
CA LEU A 73 -13.12 -6.55 6.78
C LEU A 73 -11.73 -6.71 7.39
N GLY A 74 -10.72 -6.04 6.82
CA GLY A 74 -9.34 -6.16 7.28
C GLY A 74 -8.39 -5.35 6.41
N MET A 75 -7.11 -5.37 6.74
CA MET A 75 -6.08 -4.68 5.98
C MET A 75 -4.78 -5.47 5.92
N THR A 76 -4.07 -5.26 4.84
CA THR A 76 -2.71 -5.75 4.62
C THR A 76 -1.83 -4.59 4.17
N GLY A 77 -0.55 -4.84 3.91
CA GLY A 77 0.32 -3.77 3.46
C GLY A 77 1.71 -4.26 3.09
N TRP A 78 2.65 -3.36 3.18
CA TRP A 78 4.00 -3.50 2.69
C TRP A 78 5.01 -3.08 3.74
N ASP A 79 6.17 -3.75 3.72
CA ASP A 79 7.29 -3.43 4.61
C ASP A 79 8.00 -2.13 4.22
N ASP A 80 9.08 -1.85 4.96
CA ASP A 80 9.83 -0.59 4.91
C ASP A 80 10.24 -0.20 3.48
N TYR A 81 9.77 0.94 3.04
CA TYR A 81 10.04 1.46 1.71
C TYR A 81 11.51 1.83 1.51
N GLY A 82 11.98 1.63 0.30
CA GLY A 82 13.32 1.99 -0.13
C GLY A 82 13.32 2.67 -1.49
N ILE A 83 14.52 3.04 -1.95
CA ILE A 83 14.72 3.69 -3.25
C ILE A 83 15.64 2.83 -4.10
N GLY A 84 15.18 2.50 -5.30
CA GLY A 84 15.95 1.88 -6.36
C GLY A 84 16.27 2.88 -7.45
N THR A 85 17.45 2.78 -8.07
CA THR A 85 17.84 3.66 -9.17
C THR A 85 18.49 2.89 -10.31
N VAL A 86 18.42 3.44 -11.52
CA VAL A 86 19.07 2.93 -12.71
C VAL A 86 20.59 3.12 -12.64
N LYS A 87 21.06 4.19 -12.00
CA LYS A 87 22.48 4.51 -11.80
C LYS A 87 22.87 4.34 -10.33
N PRO A 88 24.16 4.03 -10.03
CA PRO A 88 24.64 3.94 -8.66
C PRO A 88 24.41 5.25 -7.87
N TRP A 89 24.08 5.11 -6.60
CA TRP A 89 23.97 6.21 -5.64
C TRP A 89 24.41 5.75 -4.25
N SER A 90 24.84 6.68 -3.40
CA SER A 90 25.35 6.33 -2.08
C SER A 90 24.71 7.16 -0.95
N LYS A 91 24.36 8.39 -1.20
CA LYS A 91 23.82 9.35 -0.21
C LYS A 91 22.62 10.10 -0.81
N ALA A 92 21.78 10.67 0.04
CA ALA A 92 20.56 11.38 -0.37
C ALA A 92 20.82 12.49 -1.40
N ASN A 93 21.95 13.20 -1.31
CA ASN A 93 22.32 14.26 -2.27
C ASN A 93 22.51 13.74 -3.71
N ASP A 94 22.84 12.45 -3.88
CA ASP A 94 23.00 11.85 -5.22
C ASP A 94 21.66 11.71 -5.94
N LEU A 95 20.55 11.78 -5.20
CA LEU A 95 19.19 11.73 -5.74
C LEU A 95 18.67 13.08 -6.25
N LYS A 96 19.42 14.17 -6.02
CA LYS A 96 19.00 15.50 -6.43
C LYS A 96 18.83 15.58 -7.96
N GLY A 97 17.64 15.95 -8.40
CA GLY A 97 17.28 16.05 -9.81
C GLY A 97 16.98 14.73 -10.51
N VAL A 98 17.18 13.58 -9.84
CA VAL A 98 16.84 12.24 -10.38
C VAL A 98 15.32 12.11 -10.45
N LYS A 99 14.80 11.64 -11.58
CA LYS A 99 13.37 11.36 -11.77
C LYS A 99 13.01 10.07 -11.07
N ILE A 100 12.27 10.15 -9.97
CA ILE A 100 11.84 8.98 -9.19
C ILE A 100 10.36 8.75 -9.36
N VAL A 101 10.00 7.59 -9.91
CA VAL A 101 8.61 7.16 -10.05
C VAL A 101 8.04 6.67 -8.71
N ALA A 102 6.83 7.10 -8.39
CA ALA A 102 6.18 6.82 -7.13
C ALA A 102 4.65 6.80 -7.26
N ALA A 103 3.97 6.11 -6.34
CA ALA A 103 2.53 6.25 -6.17
C ALA A 103 2.20 7.62 -5.52
N GLY A 104 0.99 8.15 -5.75
CA GLY A 104 0.59 9.50 -5.35
C GLY A 104 1.04 9.95 -3.95
N PRO A 105 0.71 9.23 -2.86
CA PRO A 105 1.10 9.64 -1.50
C PRO A 105 2.61 9.60 -1.21
N ASN A 106 3.42 8.90 -2.03
CA ASN A 106 4.88 8.89 -1.91
C ASN A 106 5.56 10.06 -2.61
N LEU A 107 4.88 10.78 -3.50
CA LEU A 107 5.46 11.90 -4.24
C LEU A 107 6.10 12.98 -3.35
N PRO A 108 5.47 13.40 -2.23
CA PRO A 108 6.10 14.32 -1.28
C PRO A 108 7.41 13.80 -0.71
N TRP A 109 7.53 12.50 -0.45
CA TRP A 109 8.78 11.92 0.07
C TRP A 109 9.93 12.05 -0.93
N VAL A 110 9.64 11.80 -2.23
CA VAL A 110 10.61 11.97 -3.31
C VAL A 110 11.15 13.40 -3.32
N SER A 111 10.27 14.38 -3.19
CA SER A 111 10.65 15.79 -3.18
C SER A 111 11.55 16.16 -2.00
N LEU A 112 11.44 15.49 -0.84
CA LEU A 112 12.30 15.72 0.33
C LEU A 112 13.77 15.40 0.06
N PHE A 113 14.08 14.52 -0.88
CA PHE A 113 15.45 14.21 -1.31
C PHE A 113 15.97 15.15 -2.41
N GLY A 114 15.18 16.15 -2.81
CA GLY A 114 15.48 17.00 -3.95
C GLY A 114 15.39 16.29 -5.31
N ALA A 115 14.82 15.09 -5.33
CA ALA A 115 14.53 14.34 -6.53
C ALA A 115 13.26 14.88 -7.23
N VAL A 116 13.08 14.55 -8.49
CA VAL A 116 11.91 14.95 -9.28
C VAL A 116 10.85 13.85 -9.22
N PRO A 117 9.71 14.09 -8.56
CA PRO A 117 8.65 13.09 -8.46
C PRO A 117 7.94 12.89 -9.80
N VAL A 118 7.76 11.63 -10.19
CA VAL A 118 7.00 11.22 -11.37
C VAL A 118 5.89 10.26 -10.92
N THR A 119 4.65 10.57 -11.25
CA THR A 119 3.51 9.71 -10.92
C THR A 119 3.55 8.44 -11.75
N SER A 120 3.45 7.28 -11.09
CA SER A 120 3.34 5.98 -11.72
C SER A 120 2.44 5.06 -10.91
N THR A 121 2.12 3.91 -11.49
CA THR A 121 1.38 2.83 -10.86
C THR A 121 2.20 1.55 -10.88
N LEU A 122 1.91 0.61 -9.98
CA LEU A 122 2.67 -0.64 -9.90
C LEU A 122 2.73 -1.41 -11.23
N PRO A 123 1.64 -1.50 -12.03
CA PRO A 123 1.67 -2.18 -13.34
C PRO A 123 2.53 -1.47 -14.40
N THR A 124 2.68 -0.15 -14.35
CA THR A 124 3.40 0.64 -15.37
C THR A 124 4.85 0.91 -14.99
N LEU A 125 5.18 0.81 -13.71
CA LEU A 125 6.45 1.23 -13.14
C LEU A 125 7.68 0.57 -13.79
N TYR A 126 7.60 -0.73 -14.15
CA TYR A 126 8.69 -1.40 -14.86
C TYR A 126 8.98 -0.73 -16.21
N ASN A 127 7.93 -0.48 -17.00
CA ASN A 127 8.08 0.15 -18.30
C ASN A 127 8.55 1.60 -18.18
N ASP A 128 8.08 2.34 -17.17
CA ASP A 128 8.51 3.72 -16.93
C ASP A 128 10.02 3.80 -16.64
N LEU A 129 10.56 2.83 -15.91
CA LEU A 129 12.01 2.71 -15.68
C LEU A 129 12.76 2.25 -16.93
N ALA A 130 12.26 1.21 -17.61
CA ALA A 130 12.90 0.64 -18.80
C ALA A 130 12.97 1.64 -19.97
N THR A 131 11.99 2.53 -20.09
CA THR A 131 11.93 3.54 -21.17
C THR A 131 12.52 4.91 -20.78
N GLY A 132 13.02 5.06 -19.54
CA GLY A 132 13.65 6.30 -19.07
C GLY A 132 12.66 7.42 -18.72
N VAL A 133 11.37 7.13 -18.57
CA VAL A 133 10.39 8.05 -17.97
C VAL A 133 10.79 8.37 -16.54
N GLY A 134 11.26 7.34 -15.79
CA GLY A 134 11.90 7.45 -14.48
C GLY A 134 13.34 6.93 -14.51
N GLU A 135 14.16 7.44 -13.60
CA GLU A 135 15.55 7.03 -13.38
C GLU A 135 15.71 6.28 -12.04
N GLY A 136 14.62 6.16 -11.29
CA GLY A 136 14.52 5.43 -10.05
C GLY A 136 13.07 5.26 -9.61
N ASN A 137 12.88 4.47 -8.56
CA ASN A 137 11.57 4.21 -7.95
C ASN A 137 11.65 4.34 -6.44
N ILE A 138 10.49 4.60 -5.83
CA ILE A 138 10.30 4.42 -4.41
C ILE A 138 9.25 3.32 -4.21
N ILE A 139 9.66 2.21 -3.59
CA ILE A 139 8.83 1.01 -3.52
C ILE A 139 9.21 0.17 -2.29
N PHE A 140 8.41 -0.84 -1.98
CA PHE A 140 8.68 -1.80 -0.91
C PHE A 140 9.54 -2.98 -1.40
N PRO A 141 10.32 -3.64 -0.51
CA PRO A 141 11.32 -4.66 -0.88
C PRO A 141 10.76 -5.81 -1.71
N SER A 142 9.59 -6.35 -1.35
CA SER A 142 9.01 -7.50 -2.06
C SER A 142 8.59 -7.19 -3.51
N ALA A 143 8.31 -5.93 -3.85
CA ALA A 143 8.11 -5.52 -5.24
C ALA A 143 9.44 -5.35 -5.96
N GLN A 144 10.45 -4.78 -5.28
CA GLN A 144 11.77 -4.57 -5.86
C GLN A 144 12.43 -5.89 -6.28
N ALA A 145 12.43 -6.89 -5.40
CA ALA A 145 13.11 -8.17 -5.60
C ALA A 145 12.20 -9.34 -6.03
N GLY A 146 10.89 -9.13 -6.02
CA GLY A 146 9.89 -10.17 -6.29
C GLY A 146 9.37 -10.20 -7.73
N GLY A 147 8.10 -10.56 -7.87
CA GLY A 147 7.46 -10.82 -9.16
C GLY A 147 7.38 -9.65 -10.13
N PHE A 148 7.56 -8.40 -9.67
CA PHE A 148 7.62 -7.22 -10.53
C PHE A 148 9.01 -6.98 -11.16
N LYS A 149 10.03 -7.67 -10.68
CA LYS A 149 11.40 -7.67 -11.24
C LYS A 149 12.04 -6.28 -11.40
N PHE A 150 11.71 -5.33 -10.51
CA PHE A 150 12.27 -3.98 -10.61
C PHE A 150 13.80 -3.94 -10.46
N TYR A 151 14.41 -4.98 -9.85
CA TYR A 151 15.85 -5.12 -9.77
C TYR A 151 16.53 -5.20 -11.16
N GLU A 152 15.82 -5.61 -12.22
CA GLU A 152 16.37 -5.66 -13.60
C GLU A 152 16.56 -4.25 -14.17
N VAL A 153 15.67 -3.31 -13.84
CA VAL A 153 15.62 -1.94 -14.41
C VAL A 153 16.08 -0.86 -13.45
N ALA A 154 16.13 -1.15 -12.13
CA ALA A 154 16.63 -0.26 -11.08
C ALA A 154 17.42 -1.08 -10.03
N PRO A 155 18.61 -1.58 -10.40
CA PRO A 155 19.37 -2.54 -9.59
C PRO A 155 20.00 -1.93 -8.33
N TYR A 156 20.15 -0.62 -8.25
CA TYR A 156 20.82 0.04 -7.12
C TYR A 156 19.81 0.41 -6.03
N TRP A 157 19.42 -0.60 -5.26
CA TRP A 157 18.39 -0.51 -4.24
C TRP A 157 18.96 -0.28 -2.84
N LYS A 158 18.29 0.58 -2.06
CA LYS A 158 18.56 0.76 -0.62
C LYS A 158 17.27 0.92 0.16
N VAL A 159 17.17 0.21 1.28
CA VAL A 159 16.14 0.45 2.28
C VAL A 159 16.42 1.78 2.98
N MET A 160 15.43 2.65 3.04
CA MET A 160 15.61 4.03 3.53
C MET A 160 15.05 4.24 4.94
N GLY A 161 14.35 3.26 5.50
CA GLY A 161 13.65 3.42 6.76
C GLY A 161 12.45 4.37 6.67
N LEU A 162 11.87 4.52 5.48
CA LEU A 162 10.72 5.42 5.25
C LEU A 162 9.46 4.96 5.97
N GLY A 163 9.37 3.68 6.27
CA GLY A 163 8.30 3.07 7.04
C GLY A 163 7.50 2.03 6.25
N ALA A 164 6.91 1.12 6.99
CA ALA A 164 5.95 0.14 6.51
C ALA A 164 4.55 0.76 6.43
N MET A 165 3.75 0.32 5.45
CA MET A 165 2.43 0.88 5.16
C MET A 165 1.35 -0.19 5.20
N ALA A 166 0.34 -0.03 6.07
CA ALA A 166 -0.85 -0.89 6.16
C ALA A 166 -2.00 -0.28 5.35
N VAL A 167 -1.89 -0.30 4.03
CA VAL A 167 -2.71 0.53 3.13
C VAL A 167 -3.63 -0.23 2.18
N ASN A 168 -3.50 -1.56 2.09
CA ASN A 168 -4.46 -2.38 1.36
C ASN A 168 -5.60 -2.75 2.30
N ILE A 169 -6.78 -2.20 2.08
CA ILE A 169 -7.98 -2.56 2.81
C ILE A 169 -8.82 -3.54 1.99
N THR A 170 -9.45 -4.48 2.70
CA THR A 170 -10.45 -5.39 2.14
C THR A 170 -11.80 -4.99 2.69
N THR A 171 -12.77 -4.86 1.81
CA THR A 171 -14.14 -4.46 2.14
C THR A 171 -15.16 -5.35 1.48
N ILE A 172 -16.36 -5.43 2.04
CA ILE A 172 -17.53 -6.09 1.46
C ILE A 172 -18.64 -5.06 1.26
N ASN A 173 -19.37 -5.18 0.15
CA ASN A 173 -20.57 -4.37 -0.09
C ASN A 173 -21.61 -4.63 1.01
N LEU A 174 -22.19 -3.58 1.59
CA LEU A 174 -23.16 -3.71 2.69
C LEU A 174 -24.45 -4.36 2.27
N ASP A 175 -24.92 -4.15 1.04
CA ASP A 175 -26.15 -4.75 0.57
C ASP A 175 -25.97 -6.24 0.28
N THR A 176 -24.79 -6.64 -0.22
CA THR A 176 -24.41 -8.05 -0.29
C THR A 176 -24.37 -8.67 1.10
N LEU A 177 -23.70 -8.04 2.06
CA LEU A 177 -23.60 -8.56 3.42
C LEU A 177 -24.98 -8.75 4.09
N LYS A 178 -25.92 -7.82 3.86
CA LYS A 178 -27.31 -7.90 4.38
C LYS A 178 -28.13 -9.00 3.76
N LYS A 179 -27.82 -9.42 2.51
CA LYS A 179 -28.53 -10.51 1.81
C LYS A 179 -28.06 -11.90 2.24
N LEU A 180 -26.89 -11.99 2.87
CA LEU A 180 -26.36 -13.27 3.33
C LEU A 180 -27.12 -13.77 4.58
N PRO A 181 -27.24 -15.08 4.76
CA PRO A 181 -27.67 -15.64 6.04
C PRO A 181 -26.76 -15.13 7.16
N PRO A 182 -27.31 -14.81 8.35
CA PRO A 182 -26.53 -14.23 9.45
C PRO A 182 -25.30 -15.04 9.84
N GLU A 183 -25.39 -16.37 9.81
CA GLU A 183 -24.27 -17.28 10.09
C GLU A 183 -23.16 -17.17 9.05
N VAL A 184 -23.51 -17.01 7.75
CA VAL A 184 -22.53 -16.83 6.68
C VAL A 184 -21.86 -15.47 6.79
N ALA A 185 -22.63 -14.40 7.03
CA ALA A 185 -22.08 -13.07 7.25
C ALA A 185 -21.10 -13.04 8.44
N LYS A 186 -21.42 -13.75 9.52
CA LYS A 186 -20.55 -13.90 10.69
C LYS A 186 -19.25 -14.62 10.32
N ILE A 187 -19.32 -15.74 9.61
CA ILE A 187 -18.14 -16.50 9.16
C ILE A 187 -17.22 -15.62 8.30
N ILE A 188 -17.76 -14.86 7.34
CA ILE A 188 -16.97 -13.95 6.49
C ILE A 188 -16.20 -12.93 7.35
N ILE A 189 -16.85 -12.34 8.36
CA ILE A 189 -16.20 -11.36 9.23
C ILE A 189 -15.14 -12.00 10.12
N GLU A 190 -15.34 -13.22 10.57
CA GLU A 190 -14.39 -13.96 11.39
C GLU A 190 -13.18 -14.41 10.58
N GLU A 191 -13.40 -15.00 9.40
CA GLU A 191 -12.36 -15.45 8.50
C GLU A 191 -11.53 -14.29 7.91
N ALA A 192 -12.12 -13.12 7.73
CA ALA A 192 -11.40 -11.93 7.32
C ALA A 192 -10.25 -11.56 8.29
N LYS A 193 -10.43 -11.80 9.59
CA LYS A 193 -9.39 -11.59 10.61
C LYS A 193 -8.27 -12.63 10.48
N VAL A 194 -8.64 -13.89 10.19
CA VAL A 194 -7.66 -14.96 9.96
C VAL A 194 -6.83 -14.65 8.72
N TYR A 195 -7.50 -14.24 7.63
CA TYR A 195 -6.83 -13.80 6.40
C TYR A 195 -5.85 -12.66 6.66
N GLU A 196 -6.28 -11.63 7.39
CA GLU A 196 -5.46 -10.46 7.69
C GLU A 196 -4.17 -10.85 8.45
N LEU A 197 -4.29 -11.68 9.49
CA LEU A 197 -3.13 -12.17 10.25
C LEU A 197 -2.21 -13.04 9.40
N ALA A 198 -2.77 -13.89 8.54
CA ALA A 198 -1.99 -14.72 7.62
C ALA A 198 -1.22 -13.85 6.62
N ALA A 199 -1.84 -12.80 6.08
CA ALA A 199 -1.21 -11.90 5.13
C ALA A 199 -0.06 -11.08 5.75
N VAL A 200 -0.20 -10.64 7.01
CA VAL A 200 0.88 -9.96 7.74
C VAL A 200 2.07 -10.90 7.97
N LYS A 201 1.82 -12.16 8.35
CA LYS A 201 2.87 -13.17 8.49
C LYS A 201 3.56 -13.51 7.17
N ASP A 202 2.79 -13.65 6.09
CA ASP A 202 3.33 -13.92 4.75
C ASP A 202 4.24 -12.79 4.28
N ALA A 203 3.89 -11.53 4.54
CA ALA A 203 4.74 -10.38 4.23
C ALA A 203 6.10 -10.47 4.94
N GLN A 204 6.13 -10.90 6.21
CA GLN A 204 7.37 -11.12 6.96
C GLN A 204 8.23 -12.24 6.38
N VAL A 205 7.60 -13.36 5.96
CA VAL A 205 8.30 -14.48 5.32
C VAL A 205 8.91 -14.03 3.99
N ARG A 206 8.16 -13.33 3.16
CA ARG A 206 8.68 -12.81 1.87
C ARG A 206 9.86 -11.86 2.08
N LEU A 207 9.81 -11.02 3.09
CA LEU A 207 10.92 -10.12 3.41
C LEU A 207 12.18 -10.90 3.80
N SER A 208 12.05 -11.98 4.56
CA SER A 208 13.20 -12.81 4.96
C SER A 208 13.89 -13.49 3.76
N LEU A 209 13.16 -13.80 2.70
CA LEU A 209 13.70 -14.41 1.49
C LEU A 209 14.49 -13.41 0.61
N ILE A 210 14.29 -12.12 0.79
CA ILE A 210 14.98 -11.07 0.03
C ILE A 210 16.37 -10.80 0.60
N HIS A 211 16.63 -11.17 1.84
CA HIS A 211 17.92 -11.00 2.51
C HIS A 211 18.91 -12.17 2.31
N ILE A 212 18.54 -13.16 1.47
CA ILE A 212 19.41 -14.24 1.02
C ILE A 212 20.07 -13.86 -0.30
#